data_85350bffe0196df5df246bc7b7a86ab0
#
_entry.id   85350bffe0196df5df246bc7b7a86ab0
#
_cell.length_a   1.000
_cell.length_b   1.000
_cell.length_c   1.000
_cell.angle_alpha   90.00
_cell.angle_beta   90.00
_cell.angle_gamma   90.00
#
_symmetry.space_group_name_H-M   'P 1'
#
loop_
_entity.id
_entity.type
_entity.pdbx_description
1 polymer ?
#
loop_
_entity_poly.entity_id
_entity_poly.type
_entity_poly.pdbx_seq_one_letter_code
_entity_poly.pdbx_strand_id
1 'polypeptide(L)'
;SWANDEVASFYNNQHFTLQYSIIAESLRNAGHHKGSHGYGGIWGGAKASFLRNVVAHHDSRNPRINGYRLKPEYPQREALTDIRNNVFFNWGDNSGYGAEGTRFNLVNNYYKPGPASDDIRFFELWSKPGLPPTRAFISGNVMAGYEAMSADNKQGLTVKNQKKSSRSEVAAVFQSTLADHPFDIAPSDTLTAGDAYQRLIIDGDVGANKNAGGRFSDSVDTRLLGEIRTGQPGFGTGLIDSELTVLAPGGWAAYQQEFTAQN
;
A
#
# COMPACT_ATOMS: atom_id res chain seq x y z
N SER A 1 -7.43 9.71 4.72
CA SER A 1 -8.52 8.75 5.00
C SER A 1 -9.84 9.19 4.38
N TRP A 2 -10.79 8.28 4.27
CA TRP A 2 -12.23 8.50 4.03
C TRP A 2 -12.60 9.07 2.65
N ALA A 3 -11.83 8.75 1.62
CA ALA A 3 -12.23 9.02 0.25
C ALA A 3 -13.22 7.95 -0.26
N ASN A 4 -14.11 8.34 -1.16
CA ASN A 4 -15.07 7.41 -1.80
C ASN A 4 -14.54 6.77 -3.10
N ASP A 5 -13.27 6.92 -3.39
CA ASP A 5 -12.48 6.25 -4.43
C ASP A 5 -11.07 6.01 -3.86
N GLU A 6 -10.00 6.44 -4.50
CA GLU A 6 -8.66 6.33 -3.93
C GLU A 6 -8.38 7.40 -2.87
N VAL A 7 -7.81 6.98 -1.74
CA VAL A 7 -7.37 7.90 -0.69
C VAL A 7 -6.12 8.68 -1.11
N ALA A 8 -5.16 8.04 -1.79
CA ALA A 8 -3.88 8.65 -2.12
C ALA A 8 -3.33 8.16 -3.48
N SER A 9 -3.64 8.85 -4.56
CA SER A 9 -3.19 8.53 -5.91
C SER A 9 -2.15 9.51 -6.44
N PHE A 10 -0.95 8.98 -6.76
CA PHE A 10 0.19 9.76 -7.26
C PHE A 10 0.88 8.96 -8.37
N TYR A 11 0.63 9.21 -9.63
CA TYR A 11 1.13 8.38 -10.72
C TYR A 11 1.60 9.13 -11.98
N ASN A 12 1.34 10.43 -12.09
CA ASN A 12 1.86 11.27 -13.19
C ASN A 12 2.80 12.34 -12.64
N ASN A 13 3.80 11.89 -11.88
CA ASN A 13 4.77 12.73 -11.19
C ASN A 13 6.21 12.31 -11.56
N GLN A 14 7.17 13.16 -11.22
CA GLN A 14 8.59 12.91 -11.40
C GLN A 14 9.34 13.28 -10.14
N HIS A 15 10.34 12.44 -9.74
CA HIS A 15 11.16 12.64 -8.55
C HIS A 15 10.33 12.92 -7.28
N PHE A 16 9.26 12.18 -7.14
CA PHE A 16 8.29 12.32 -6.04
C PHE A 16 8.59 11.37 -4.90
N THR A 17 8.40 11.82 -3.68
CA THR A 17 8.49 10.96 -2.49
C THR A 17 7.26 11.17 -1.59
N LEU A 18 6.56 10.08 -1.30
CA LEU A 18 5.56 10.01 -0.24
C LEU A 18 6.12 9.15 0.89
N GLN A 19 6.22 9.73 2.08
CA GLN A 19 6.77 8.99 3.22
C GLN A 19 6.10 9.33 4.54
N TYR A 20 6.15 8.36 5.48
CA TYR A 20 5.63 8.48 6.84
C TYR A 20 4.18 8.94 6.92
N SER A 21 3.37 8.55 5.93
CA SER A 21 1.95 8.91 5.87
C SER A 21 1.07 7.74 6.31
N ILE A 22 -0.06 8.04 6.95
CA ILE A 22 -1.14 7.09 7.17
C ILE A 22 -2.18 7.27 6.07
N ILE A 23 -2.43 6.21 5.31
CA ILE A 23 -3.40 6.12 4.22
C ILE A 23 -4.36 5.01 4.61
N ALA A 24 -5.56 5.37 5.04
CA ALA A 24 -6.43 4.38 5.64
C ALA A 24 -7.92 4.63 5.36
N GLU A 25 -8.73 3.57 5.51
CA GLU A 25 -10.18 3.64 5.61
C GLU A 25 -10.86 4.37 4.45
N SER A 26 -10.61 3.91 3.23
CA SER A 26 -11.44 4.33 2.10
C SER A 26 -12.89 3.89 2.29
N LEU A 27 -13.83 4.72 1.88
CA LEU A 27 -15.26 4.46 2.04
C LEU A 27 -15.76 3.57 0.89
N ARG A 28 -16.24 2.36 1.23
CA ARG A 28 -16.56 1.33 0.24
C ARG A 28 -17.85 1.60 -0.52
N ASN A 29 -18.94 1.91 0.17
CA ASN A 29 -20.27 2.12 -0.38
C ASN A 29 -20.78 3.55 -0.14
N ALA A 30 -19.94 4.55 -0.41
CA ALA A 30 -20.22 5.96 -0.13
C ALA A 30 -20.78 6.73 -1.34
N GLY A 31 -21.57 6.06 -2.20
CA GLY A 31 -22.29 6.71 -3.29
C GLY A 31 -21.44 7.01 -4.53
N HIS A 32 -20.32 6.33 -4.75
CA HIS A 32 -19.57 6.47 -5.99
C HIS A 32 -20.37 6.01 -7.20
N HIS A 33 -20.36 6.79 -8.31
CA HIS A 33 -21.20 6.56 -9.49
C HIS A 33 -20.98 5.20 -10.21
N LYS A 34 -19.84 4.55 -9.98
CA LYS A 34 -19.52 3.21 -10.51
C LYS A 34 -19.88 2.07 -9.54
N GLY A 35 -20.55 2.34 -8.44
CA GLY A 35 -20.87 1.36 -7.41
C GLY A 35 -19.81 1.28 -6.30
N SER A 36 -19.70 0.10 -5.66
CA SER A 36 -18.78 -0.12 -4.56
C SER A 36 -17.33 0.18 -4.96
N HIS A 37 -16.67 1.04 -4.21
CA HIS A 37 -15.26 1.41 -4.31
C HIS A 37 -14.63 1.26 -2.92
N GLY A 38 -13.57 1.95 -2.61
CA GLY A 38 -12.89 1.82 -1.32
C GLY A 38 -11.45 1.40 -1.52
N TYR A 39 -10.67 2.30 -2.14
CA TYR A 39 -9.35 1.99 -2.63
C TYR A 39 -8.25 2.79 -1.93
N GLY A 40 -7.09 2.16 -1.70
CA GLY A 40 -5.92 2.82 -1.13
C GLY A 40 -5.35 3.88 -2.06
N GLY A 41 -4.78 3.47 -3.18
CA GLY A 41 -4.24 4.44 -4.13
C GLY A 41 -3.61 3.84 -5.38
N ILE A 42 -3.48 4.69 -6.40
CA ILE A 42 -2.70 4.40 -7.61
C ILE A 42 -1.35 5.09 -7.46
N TRP A 43 -0.27 4.30 -7.40
CA TRP A 43 1.09 4.79 -7.23
C TRP A 43 1.91 4.59 -8.50
N GLY A 44 2.85 5.48 -8.73
CA GLY A 44 3.75 5.40 -9.88
C GLY A 44 4.47 6.71 -10.12
N GLY A 45 5.20 6.79 -11.21
CA GLY A 45 5.92 8.00 -11.63
C GLY A 45 7.26 7.69 -12.29
N ALA A 46 7.96 8.77 -12.65
CA ALA A 46 9.36 8.72 -13.03
C ALA A 46 10.23 8.89 -11.80
N LYS A 47 10.86 7.80 -11.33
CA LYS A 47 11.65 7.77 -10.09
C LYS A 47 10.83 8.25 -8.87
N ALA A 48 9.67 7.65 -8.68
CA ALA A 48 8.79 7.94 -7.55
C ALA A 48 9.01 6.93 -6.42
N SER A 49 9.12 7.42 -5.17
CA SER A 49 9.37 6.62 -3.98
C SER A 49 8.21 6.71 -3.00
N PHE A 50 7.78 5.56 -2.49
CA PHE A 50 6.75 5.42 -1.48
C PHE A 50 7.34 4.65 -0.29
N LEU A 51 7.71 5.39 0.75
CA LEU A 51 8.59 4.91 1.81
C LEU A 51 7.94 5.04 3.18
N ARG A 52 7.97 3.96 3.97
CA ARG A 52 7.58 4.02 5.39
C ARG A 52 6.17 4.59 5.60
N ASN A 53 5.23 4.22 4.74
CA ASN A 53 3.82 4.57 4.90
C ASN A 53 3.06 3.41 5.56
N VAL A 54 1.96 3.74 6.20
CA VAL A 54 0.95 2.78 6.67
C VAL A 54 -0.24 2.85 5.72
N VAL A 55 -0.64 1.70 5.18
CA VAL A 55 -1.78 1.54 4.27
C VAL A 55 -2.72 0.51 4.87
N ALA A 56 -3.93 0.90 5.24
CA ALA A 56 -4.80 0.04 6.02
C ALA A 56 -6.29 0.18 5.66
N HIS A 57 -7.03 -0.93 5.76
CA HIS A 57 -8.49 -0.95 5.61
C HIS A 57 -9.00 -0.42 4.27
N HIS A 58 -8.40 -0.90 3.19
CA HIS A 58 -8.88 -0.64 1.84
C HIS A 58 -9.31 -1.94 1.17
N ASP A 59 -10.40 -1.91 0.45
CA ASP A 59 -10.87 -3.08 -0.28
C ASP A 59 -9.86 -3.54 -1.34
N SER A 60 -9.24 -2.59 -2.04
CA SER A 60 -8.27 -2.86 -3.10
C SER A 60 -7.27 -1.72 -3.29
N ARG A 61 -6.32 -1.87 -4.22
CA ARG A 61 -5.29 -0.88 -4.55
C ARG A 61 -4.36 -0.53 -3.38
N ASN A 62 -3.71 -1.56 -2.81
CA ASN A 62 -2.77 -1.43 -1.69
C ASN A 62 -1.30 -1.73 -2.07
N PRO A 63 -0.70 -0.99 -3.02
CA PRO A 63 -1.28 -0.09 -4.02
C PRO A 63 -1.59 -0.77 -5.37
N ARG A 64 -2.31 -0.09 -6.27
CA ARG A 64 -2.19 -0.33 -7.69
C ARG A 64 -0.98 0.43 -8.23
N ILE A 65 -0.01 -0.24 -8.81
CA ILE A 65 1.05 0.46 -9.55
C ILE A 65 0.52 0.81 -10.93
N ASN A 66 0.50 2.11 -11.25
CA ASN A 66 -0.03 2.59 -12.54
C ASN A 66 0.74 2.03 -13.73
N GLY A 67 2.04 1.90 -13.59
CA GLY A 67 2.92 1.61 -14.70
C GLY A 67 2.87 2.71 -15.77
N TYR A 68 2.99 2.28 -17.03
CA TYR A 68 2.93 3.18 -18.19
C TYR A 68 1.61 3.07 -18.97
N ARG A 69 0.58 2.45 -18.36
CA ARG A 69 -0.69 2.14 -19.05
C ARG A 69 -1.49 3.36 -19.50
N LEU A 70 -1.35 4.49 -18.83
CA LEU A 70 -2.03 5.76 -19.13
C LEU A 70 -1.17 6.74 -19.91
N LYS A 71 -0.01 6.29 -20.41
CA LYS A 71 0.94 7.10 -21.21
C LYS A 71 1.22 8.45 -20.53
N PRO A 72 1.83 8.46 -19.34
CA PRO A 72 2.17 9.70 -18.64
C PRO A 72 3.15 10.55 -19.48
N GLU A 73 3.28 11.83 -19.13
CA GLU A 73 4.08 12.79 -19.90
C GLU A 73 5.59 12.56 -19.82
N TYR A 74 6.07 11.79 -18.82
CA TYR A 74 7.49 11.45 -18.72
C TYR A 74 7.86 10.27 -19.65
N PRO A 75 9.12 10.19 -20.10
CA PRO A 75 9.57 9.09 -20.97
C PRO A 75 9.42 7.72 -20.28
N GLN A 76 8.97 6.71 -21.02
CA GLN A 76 8.75 5.35 -20.50
C GLN A 76 10.01 4.76 -19.84
N ARG A 77 11.22 5.03 -20.34
CA ARG A 77 12.49 4.57 -19.75
C ARG A 77 12.72 5.11 -18.33
N GLU A 78 12.04 6.18 -17.94
CA GLU A 78 12.11 6.78 -16.59
C GLU A 78 11.05 6.25 -15.63
N ALA A 79 10.05 5.51 -16.16
CA ALA A 79 9.04 4.88 -15.33
C ALA A 79 9.69 3.91 -14.33
N LEU A 80 9.73 4.32 -13.07
CA LEU A 80 10.32 3.58 -11.96
C LEU A 80 9.61 3.95 -10.66
N THR A 81 9.13 2.94 -9.95
CA THR A 81 8.45 3.10 -8.66
C THR A 81 9.18 2.30 -7.59
N ASP A 82 9.53 2.93 -6.48
CA ASP A 82 10.13 2.26 -5.32
C ASP A 82 9.13 2.21 -4.17
N ILE A 83 8.77 1.00 -3.73
CA ILE A 83 7.84 0.74 -2.64
C ILE A 83 8.61 0.00 -1.54
N ARG A 84 8.94 0.72 -0.47
CA ARG A 84 9.91 0.24 0.50
C ARG A 84 9.52 0.57 1.94
N ASN A 85 9.67 -0.44 2.82
CA ASN A 85 9.45 -0.29 4.25
C ASN A 85 8.05 0.20 4.65
N ASN A 86 7.03 -0.02 3.80
CA ASN A 86 5.65 0.28 4.15
C ASN A 86 5.04 -0.86 4.96
N VAL A 87 3.99 -0.54 5.71
CA VAL A 87 3.14 -1.52 6.39
C VAL A 87 1.78 -1.54 5.71
N PHE A 88 1.37 -2.71 5.24
CA PHE A 88 0.06 -2.97 4.63
C PHE A 88 -0.77 -3.84 5.57
N PHE A 89 -1.96 -3.39 5.92
CA PHE A 89 -2.84 -4.09 6.85
C PHE A 89 -4.26 -4.21 6.32
N ASN A 90 -4.84 -5.41 6.50
CA ASN A 90 -6.28 -5.67 6.35
C ASN A 90 -6.87 -5.15 5.04
N TRP A 91 -6.25 -5.53 3.92
CA TRP A 91 -6.84 -5.31 2.59
C TRP A 91 -8.04 -6.25 2.37
N GLY A 92 -8.98 -5.87 1.49
CA GLY A 92 -10.07 -6.74 1.07
C GLY A 92 -9.67 -7.65 -0.10
N ASP A 93 -10.18 -7.34 -1.27
CA ASP A 93 -9.98 -8.11 -2.51
C ASP A 93 -8.51 -8.21 -2.96
N ASN A 94 -7.75 -7.11 -2.80
CA ASN A 94 -6.36 -7.07 -3.30
C ASN A 94 -5.39 -6.34 -2.37
N SER A 95 -4.21 -6.95 -2.16
CA SER A 95 -3.05 -6.24 -1.63
C SER A 95 -2.48 -5.28 -2.69
N GLY A 96 -1.56 -5.72 -3.53
CA GLY A 96 -0.95 -4.92 -4.60
C GLY A 96 -1.10 -5.55 -5.97
N TYR A 97 -1.17 -4.72 -7.04
CA TYR A 97 -1.21 -5.23 -8.41
C TYR A 97 -0.87 -4.18 -9.46
N GLY A 98 -0.70 -4.63 -10.72
CA GLY A 98 -0.52 -3.75 -11.88
C GLY A 98 0.89 -3.72 -12.40
N ALA A 99 1.45 -2.53 -12.61
CA ALA A 99 2.82 -2.24 -13.06
C ALA A 99 3.08 -2.45 -14.57
N GLU A 100 2.05 -2.36 -15.41
CA GLU A 100 2.19 -2.58 -16.84
C GLU A 100 3.20 -1.61 -17.48
N GLY A 101 4.29 -2.14 -18.04
CA GLY A 101 5.29 -1.37 -18.80
C GLY A 101 6.22 -0.51 -17.95
N THR A 102 6.37 -0.80 -16.65
CA THR A 102 7.27 -0.08 -15.75
C THR A 102 8.30 -0.99 -15.07
N ARG A 103 9.28 -0.37 -14.44
CA ARG A 103 10.16 -1.01 -13.46
C ARG A 103 9.70 -0.64 -12.06
N PHE A 104 9.84 -1.56 -11.11
CA PHE A 104 9.58 -1.24 -9.72
C PHE A 104 10.41 -2.08 -8.75
N ASN A 105 10.66 -1.53 -7.56
CA ASN A 105 11.19 -2.22 -6.41
C ASN A 105 10.05 -2.41 -5.39
N LEU A 106 9.93 -3.61 -4.84
CA LEU A 106 9.04 -3.94 -3.72
C LEU A 106 9.91 -4.57 -2.63
N VAL A 107 10.37 -3.75 -1.68
CA VAL A 107 11.48 -4.14 -0.80
C VAL A 107 11.14 -3.89 0.67
N ASN A 108 11.34 -4.93 1.48
CA ASN A 108 11.26 -4.84 2.93
C ASN A 108 9.95 -4.22 3.45
N ASN A 109 8.82 -4.49 2.79
CA ASN A 109 7.51 -4.10 3.28
C ASN A 109 6.95 -5.17 4.22
N TYR A 110 6.14 -4.77 5.17
CA TYR A 110 5.47 -5.66 6.11
C TYR A 110 3.99 -5.75 5.76
N TYR A 111 3.52 -6.94 5.43
CA TYR A 111 2.12 -7.22 5.13
C TYR A 111 1.51 -7.99 6.29
N LYS A 112 0.42 -7.49 6.84
CA LYS A 112 -0.34 -8.13 7.91
C LYS A 112 -1.78 -8.34 7.45
N PRO A 113 -2.17 -9.55 7.04
CA PRO A 113 -3.57 -9.85 6.75
C PRO A 113 -4.45 -9.58 7.96
N GLY A 114 -5.67 -9.16 7.71
CA GLY A 114 -6.69 -8.97 8.73
C GLY A 114 -8.01 -9.66 8.34
N PRO A 115 -9.09 -9.45 9.11
CA PRO A 115 -10.36 -10.11 8.87
C PRO A 115 -11.01 -9.86 7.50
N ALA A 116 -10.63 -8.78 6.81
CA ALA A 116 -11.10 -8.50 5.45
C ALA A 116 -10.25 -9.13 4.36
N SER A 117 -9.06 -9.67 4.67
CA SER A 117 -8.08 -10.08 3.66
C SER A 117 -8.45 -11.42 3.03
N ASP A 118 -8.99 -11.38 1.83
CA ASP A 118 -9.44 -12.58 1.09
C ASP A 118 -8.32 -13.22 0.26
N ASP A 119 -7.38 -12.43 -0.26
CA ASP A 119 -6.31 -12.90 -1.15
C ASP A 119 -4.93 -12.59 -0.54
N ILE A 120 -4.23 -13.65 -0.15
CA ILE A 120 -2.95 -13.55 0.56
C ILE A 120 -1.81 -13.62 -0.46
N ARG A 121 -1.33 -12.44 -0.86
CA ARG A 121 -0.19 -12.28 -1.76
C ARG A 121 0.48 -10.92 -1.53
N PHE A 122 1.72 -10.76 -1.98
CA PHE A 122 2.36 -9.45 -2.01
C PHE A 122 1.90 -8.62 -3.21
N PHE A 123 1.89 -9.25 -4.41
CA PHE A 123 1.63 -8.51 -5.63
C PHE A 123 1.15 -9.39 -6.80
N GLU A 124 0.19 -8.89 -7.58
CA GLU A 124 -0.20 -9.49 -8.84
C GLU A 124 0.42 -8.72 -10.02
N LEU A 125 1.30 -9.38 -10.76
CA LEU A 125 2.01 -8.81 -11.90
C LEU A 125 1.09 -8.72 -13.12
N TRP A 126 0.96 -7.52 -13.67
CA TRP A 126 0.19 -7.28 -14.88
C TRP A 126 1.09 -6.89 -16.03
N SER A 127 0.75 -7.36 -17.23
CA SER A 127 1.32 -6.93 -18.52
C SER A 127 0.22 -6.36 -19.40
N LYS A 128 0.63 -5.57 -20.40
CA LYS A 128 -0.30 -5.02 -21.39
C LYS A 128 0.36 -5.09 -22.77
N PRO A 129 -0.32 -5.66 -23.79
CA PRO A 129 0.20 -5.64 -25.17
C PRO A 129 0.52 -4.22 -25.62
N GLY A 130 1.63 -4.07 -26.34
CA GLY A 130 2.10 -2.77 -26.84
C GLY A 130 2.84 -1.90 -25.82
N LEU A 131 3.01 -2.37 -24.60
CA LEU A 131 3.93 -1.78 -23.61
C LEU A 131 5.19 -2.65 -23.46
N PRO A 132 6.32 -2.05 -23.04
CA PRO A 132 7.49 -2.81 -22.64
C PRO A 132 7.18 -3.81 -21.54
N PRO A 133 8.02 -4.86 -21.38
CA PRO A 133 7.86 -5.80 -20.26
C PRO A 133 7.93 -5.10 -18.91
N THR A 134 7.05 -5.48 -18.00
CA THR A 134 7.15 -5.11 -16.59
C THR A 134 8.41 -5.75 -16.01
N ARG A 135 9.17 -5.01 -15.22
CA ARG A 135 10.36 -5.51 -14.52
C ARG A 135 10.25 -5.18 -13.03
N ALA A 136 10.54 -6.15 -12.18
CA ALA A 136 10.36 -6.02 -10.74
C ALA A 136 11.56 -6.58 -9.97
N PHE A 137 12.08 -5.83 -9.01
CA PHE A 137 12.92 -6.38 -7.96
C PHE A 137 12.09 -6.50 -6.68
N ILE A 138 12.01 -7.73 -6.14
CA ILE A 138 11.13 -8.04 -5.01
C ILE A 138 11.94 -8.84 -3.98
N SER A 139 12.15 -8.28 -2.79
CA SER A 139 13.00 -8.89 -1.77
C SER A 139 12.68 -8.39 -0.36
N GLY A 140 12.85 -9.27 0.62
CA GLY A 140 12.80 -8.95 2.04
C GLY A 140 11.40 -8.56 2.56
N ASN A 141 10.35 -8.74 1.76
CA ASN A 141 8.99 -8.49 2.23
C ASN A 141 8.55 -9.61 3.19
N VAL A 142 7.83 -9.26 4.23
CA VAL A 142 7.29 -10.17 5.24
C VAL A 142 5.77 -10.25 5.11
N MET A 143 5.22 -11.47 5.10
CA MET A 143 3.79 -11.74 5.22
C MET A 143 3.53 -12.37 6.58
N ALA A 144 2.93 -11.62 7.50
CA ALA A 144 2.69 -12.08 8.86
C ALA A 144 1.82 -13.34 8.88
N GLY A 145 2.29 -14.39 9.55
CA GLY A 145 1.63 -15.70 9.58
C GLY A 145 1.91 -16.61 8.39
N TYR A 146 2.78 -16.19 7.44
CA TYR A 146 3.11 -16.98 6.24
C TYR A 146 4.63 -16.98 6.03
N GLU A 147 5.32 -17.80 6.82
CA GLU A 147 6.80 -17.85 6.84
C GLU A 147 7.39 -18.24 5.48
N ALA A 148 6.75 -19.16 4.75
CA ALA A 148 7.21 -19.59 3.43
C ALA A 148 7.24 -18.44 2.42
N MET A 149 6.21 -17.58 2.40
CA MET A 149 6.18 -16.38 1.56
C MET A 149 7.23 -15.35 1.99
N SER A 150 7.47 -15.23 3.29
CA SER A 150 8.46 -14.31 3.83
C SER A 150 9.89 -14.77 3.51
N ALA A 151 10.15 -16.08 3.55
CA ALA A 151 11.45 -16.65 3.20
C ALA A 151 11.74 -16.62 1.69
N ASP A 152 10.72 -16.84 0.87
CA ASP A 152 10.79 -16.76 -0.60
C ASP A 152 9.64 -15.89 -1.13
N ASN A 153 9.93 -14.64 -1.39
CA ASN A 153 8.91 -13.68 -1.82
C ASN A 153 8.22 -14.03 -3.14
N LYS A 154 8.81 -14.93 -3.95
CA LYS A 154 8.17 -15.42 -5.19
C LYS A 154 6.87 -16.17 -4.91
N GLN A 155 6.75 -16.82 -3.74
CA GLN A 155 5.54 -17.53 -3.33
C GLN A 155 4.35 -16.61 -3.07
N GLY A 156 4.60 -15.34 -2.81
CA GLY A 156 3.56 -14.30 -2.66
C GLY A 156 3.28 -13.51 -3.94
N LEU A 157 3.74 -13.98 -5.10
CA LEU A 157 3.48 -13.33 -6.38
C LEU A 157 2.49 -14.13 -7.22
N THR A 158 1.62 -13.40 -7.90
CA THR A 158 0.72 -13.96 -8.90
C THR A 158 0.84 -13.21 -10.23
N VAL A 159 0.32 -13.80 -11.29
CA VAL A 159 0.26 -13.17 -12.61
C VAL A 159 -1.20 -12.98 -12.99
N LYS A 160 -1.56 -11.85 -13.55
CA LYS A 160 -2.92 -11.59 -14.01
C LYS A 160 -3.43 -12.74 -14.87
N ASN A 161 -4.64 -13.22 -14.56
CA ASN A 161 -5.25 -14.38 -15.21
C ASN A 161 -4.52 -15.71 -14.99
N GLN A 162 -3.76 -15.85 -13.92
CA GLN A 162 -2.99 -17.07 -13.59
C GLN A 162 -3.85 -18.37 -13.67
N LYS A 163 -5.12 -18.31 -13.28
CA LYS A 163 -6.05 -19.47 -13.37
C LYS A 163 -6.26 -19.98 -14.82
N LYS A 164 -5.95 -19.16 -15.83
CA LYS A 164 -6.06 -19.48 -17.26
C LYS A 164 -4.70 -19.81 -17.89
N SER A 165 -3.61 -19.66 -17.13
CA SER A 165 -2.24 -19.87 -17.59
C SER A 165 -1.68 -21.20 -17.07
N SER A 166 -0.88 -21.87 -17.87
CA SER A 166 -0.14 -23.04 -17.46
C SER A 166 0.99 -22.65 -16.48
N ARG A 167 1.50 -23.64 -15.72
CA ARG A 167 2.65 -23.40 -14.83
C ARG A 167 3.88 -22.88 -15.57
N SER A 168 4.11 -23.37 -16.79
CA SER A 168 5.23 -22.95 -17.63
C SER A 168 5.08 -21.50 -18.09
N GLU A 169 3.90 -21.05 -18.43
CA GLU A 169 3.61 -19.64 -18.78
C GLU A 169 3.85 -18.71 -17.58
N VAL A 170 3.38 -19.08 -16.41
CA VAL A 170 3.62 -18.30 -15.18
C VAL A 170 5.12 -18.22 -14.86
N ALA A 171 5.84 -19.35 -14.97
CA ALA A 171 7.30 -19.39 -14.76
C ALA A 171 8.04 -18.50 -15.77
N ALA A 172 7.63 -18.52 -17.05
CA ALA A 172 8.21 -17.67 -18.08
C ALA A 172 7.98 -16.17 -17.79
N VAL A 173 6.79 -15.79 -17.28
CA VAL A 173 6.52 -14.43 -16.85
C VAL A 173 7.44 -14.05 -15.69
N PHE A 174 7.61 -14.89 -14.69
CA PHE A 174 8.54 -14.60 -13.58
C PHE A 174 9.98 -14.45 -14.06
N GLN A 175 10.45 -15.34 -14.92
CA GLN A 175 11.80 -15.26 -15.48
C GLN A 175 12.04 -13.96 -16.28
N SER A 176 11.05 -13.49 -17.02
CA SER A 176 11.17 -12.26 -17.81
C SER A 176 10.95 -10.98 -16.99
N THR A 177 10.21 -11.07 -15.88
CA THR A 177 9.79 -9.92 -15.08
C THR A 177 10.73 -9.66 -13.91
N LEU A 178 11.16 -10.71 -13.20
CA LEU A 178 11.95 -10.53 -11.98
C LEU A 178 13.40 -10.16 -12.31
N ALA A 179 13.90 -9.17 -11.58
CA ALA A 179 15.28 -8.69 -11.65
C ALA A 179 16.09 -9.23 -10.47
N ASP A 180 17.37 -9.51 -10.69
CA ASP A 180 18.27 -10.01 -9.64
C ASP A 180 18.79 -8.89 -8.72
N HIS A 181 18.70 -7.65 -9.17
CA HIS A 181 19.16 -6.48 -8.41
C HIS A 181 18.12 -5.37 -8.42
N PRO A 182 18.08 -4.52 -7.37
CA PRO A 182 17.18 -3.38 -7.33
C PRO A 182 17.48 -2.39 -8.46
N PHE A 183 16.45 -1.75 -8.96
CA PHE A 183 16.59 -0.63 -9.88
C PHE A 183 17.07 0.60 -9.11
N ASP A 184 18.00 1.31 -9.71
CA ASP A 184 18.61 2.49 -9.11
C ASP A 184 17.60 3.65 -8.98
N ILE A 185 17.44 4.10 -7.75
CA ILE A 185 16.59 5.23 -7.36
C ILE A 185 17.33 5.99 -6.24
N ALA A 186 16.89 7.21 -5.95
CA ALA A 186 17.52 8.00 -4.89
C ALA A 186 17.71 7.17 -3.60
N PRO A 187 18.90 7.16 -3.00
CA PRO A 187 19.19 6.35 -1.85
C PRO A 187 18.28 6.71 -0.67
N SER A 188 17.79 5.69 0.01
CA SER A 188 17.10 5.83 1.28
C SER A 188 17.64 4.78 2.24
N ASP A 189 17.73 5.10 3.52
CA ASP A 189 18.02 4.11 4.53
C ASP A 189 16.99 2.99 4.43
N THR A 190 17.46 1.77 4.33
CA THR A 190 16.60 0.60 4.21
C THR A 190 16.58 -0.14 5.54
N LEU A 191 15.38 -0.23 6.13
CA LEU A 191 15.13 -1.07 7.30
C LEU A 191 14.80 -2.50 6.85
N THR A 192 14.91 -3.47 7.74
CA THR A 192 14.20 -4.75 7.53
C THR A 192 12.69 -4.51 7.61
N ALA A 193 11.87 -5.42 7.07
CA ALA A 193 10.41 -5.29 7.19
C ALA A 193 9.95 -5.30 8.65
N GLY A 194 10.61 -6.10 9.51
CA GLY A 194 10.33 -6.14 10.95
C GLY A 194 10.66 -4.83 11.65
N ASP A 195 11.81 -4.23 11.35
CA ASP A 195 12.21 -2.93 11.92
C ASP A 195 11.29 -1.81 11.43
N ALA A 196 10.84 -1.87 10.17
CA ALA A 196 9.85 -0.93 9.65
C ALA A 196 8.51 -1.04 10.41
N TYR A 197 8.03 -2.27 10.65
CA TYR A 197 6.84 -2.49 11.47
C TYR A 197 7.03 -1.98 12.91
N GLN A 198 8.17 -2.30 13.55
CA GLN A 198 8.49 -1.79 14.87
C GLN A 198 8.41 -0.26 14.91
N ARG A 199 9.12 0.40 14.00
CA ARG A 199 9.20 1.87 13.94
C ARG A 199 7.86 2.53 13.69
N LEU A 200 7.13 2.06 12.66
CA LEU A 200 5.89 2.72 12.23
C LEU A 200 4.72 2.41 13.18
N ILE A 201 4.59 1.15 13.61
CA ILE A 201 3.40 0.70 14.32
C ILE A 201 3.61 0.66 15.83
N ILE A 202 4.72 0.12 16.31
CA ILE A 202 4.95 -0.02 17.75
C ILE A 202 5.40 1.31 18.35
N ASP A 203 6.38 1.96 17.72
CA ASP A 203 6.90 3.25 18.17
C ASP A 203 6.00 4.42 17.71
N GLY A 204 5.11 4.18 16.72
CA GLY A 204 4.18 5.17 16.18
C GLY A 204 4.87 6.33 15.44
N ASP A 205 6.03 6.09 14.80
CA ASP A 205 6.76 7.11 14.04
C ASP A 205 6.19 7.23 12.62
N VAL A 206 4.91 7.57 12.52
CA VAL A 206 4.16 7.71 11.26
C VAL A 206 2.97 8.66 11.46
N GLY A 207 2.50 9.26 10.37
CA GLY A 207 1.39 10.22 10.41
C GLY A 207 1.81 11.61 10.84
N ALA A 208 0.84 12.50 11.01
CA ALA A 208 1.05 13.87 11.49
C ALA A 208 1.22 13.87 13.03
N ASN A 209 2.28 13.25 13.51
CA ASN A 209 2.49 12.89 14.91
C ASN A 209 3.28 13.90 15.73
N LYS A 210 3.38 15.15 15.28
CA LYS A 210 4.09 16.24 15.97
C LYS A 210 3.34 17.56 15.84
N ASN A 211 3.27 18.30 16.94
CA ASN A 211 2.79 19.67 16.98
C ASN A 211 3.80 20.57 17.75
N ALA A 212 3.44 21.82 18.00
CA ALA A 212 4.28 22.77 18.73
C ALA A 212 4.64 22.29 20.17
N GLY A 213 3.77 21.48 20.80
CA GLY A 213 3.98 20.91 22.13
C GLY A 213 4.79 19.61 22.14
N GLY A 214 5.17 19.07 20.96
CA GLY A 214 5.92 17.83 20.86
C GLY A 214 5.18 16.73 20.12
N ARG A 215 5.27 15.49 20.59
CA ARG A 215 4.58 14.34 19.97
C ARG A 215 3.08 14.39 20.25
N PHE A 216 2.31 14.21 19.19
CA PHE A 216 0.85 14.19 19.23
C PHE A 216 0.33 13.05 18.35
N SER A 217 -0.72 12.38 18.80
CA SER A 217 -1.43 11.40 18.00
C SER A 217 -2.92 11.57 18.30
N ASP A 218 -3.71 11.84 17.28
CA ASP A 218 -5.15 11.95 17.44
C ASP A 218 -5.82 10.59 17.69
N SER A 219 -7.11 10.61 18.01
CA SER A 219 -7.86 9.40 18.35
C SER A 219 -7.97 8.43 17.17
N VAL A 220 -8.03 8.93 15.94
CA VAL A 220 -8.12 8.12 14.71
C VAL A 220 -6.80 7.39 14.45
N ASP A 221 -5.68 8.10 14.46
CA ASP A 221 -4.35 7.50 14.28
C ASP A 221 -4.03 6.51 15.41
N THR A 222 -4.36 6.87 16.65
CA THR A 222 -4.18 5.99 17.82
C THR A 222 -4.95 4.68 17.69
N ARG A 223 -6.22 4.76 17.26
CA ARG A 223 -7.06 3.58 17.01
C ARG A 223 -6.47 2.74 15.88
N LEU A 224 -6.18 3.33 14.73
CA LEU A 224 -5.62 2.62 13.57
C LEU A 224 -4.34 1.86 13.92
N LEU A 225 -3.39 2.51 14.60
CA LEU A 225 -2.17 1.83 15.03
C LEU A 225 -2.45 0.71 16.03
N GLY A 226 -3.44 0.90 16.93
CA GLY A 226 -3.91 -0.14 17.84
C GLY A 226 -4.49 -1.36 17.11
N GLU A 227 -5.32 -1.15 16.11
CA GLU A 227 -5.91 -2.21 15.28
C GLU A 227 -4.83 -2.98 14.51
N ILE A 228 -3.83 -2.28 13.97
CA ILE A 228 -2.70 -2.93 13.29
C ILE A 228 -1.88 -3.76 14.29
N ARG A 229 -1.63 -3.27 15.50
CA ARG A 229 -0.91 -4.02 16.55
C ARG A 229 -1.62 -5.31 16.89
N THR A 230 -2.90 -5.24 17.18
CA THR A 230 -3.72 -6.39 17.59
C THR A 230 -4.06 -7.32 16.41
N GLY A 231 -4.09 -6.80 15.19
CA GLY A 231 -4.60 -7.49 14.00
C GLY A 231 -6.13 -7.55 13.97
N GLN A 232 -6.80 -6.75 14.79
CA GLN A 232 -8.25 -6.74 14.92
C GLN A 232 -8.79 -5.31 14.70
N PRO A 233 -9.62 -5.09 13.67
CA PRO A 233 -10.32 -3.82 13.51
C PRO A 233 -11.37 -3.61 14.59
N GLY A 234 -11.63 -2.36 14.93
CA GLY A 234 -12.64 -2.00 15.91
C GLY A 234 -14.09 -2.20 15.45
N PHE A 235 -14.32 -2.32 14.13
CA PHE A 235 -15.65 -2.45 13.54
C PHE A 235 -15.66 -3.49 12.43
N GLY A 236 -16.56 -4.46 12.51
CA GLY A 236 -16.79 -5.48 11.48
C GLY A 236 -15.49 -6.09 10.97
N THR A 237 -15.28 -6.06 9.66
CA THR A 237 -14.03 -6.50 9.03
C THR A 237 -12.99 -5.37 8.91
N GLY A 238 -13.31 -4.13 9.29
CA GLY A 238 -12.48 -2.96 9.12
C GLY A 238 -12.69 -2.18 7.81
N LEU A 239 -13.45 -2.74 6.87
CA LEU A 239 -13.89 -2.00 5.69
C LEU A 239 -15.18 -1.24 6.03
N ILE A 240 -15.19 0.07 5.80
CA ILE A 240 -16.26 0.96 6.23
C ILE A 240 -16.94 1.66 5.04
N ASP A 241 -18.19 2.06 5.25
CA ASP A 241 -18.99 2.81 4.28
C ASP A 241 -19.13 4.30 4.66
N SER A 242 -18.83 4.63 5.92
CA SER A 242 -18.88 6.01 6.46
C SER A 242 -17.84 6.17 7.55
N GLU A 243 -17.20 7.33 7.57
CA GLU A 243 -16.28 7.76 8.62
C GLU A 243 -16.93 7.81 10.02
N LEU A 244 -18.24 8.05 10.06
CA LEU A 244 -18.99 8.05 11.31
C LEU A 244 -18.96 6.70 12.04
N THR A 245 -18.66 5.62 11.31
CA THR A 245 -18.50 4.29 11.91
C THR A 245 -17.30 4.21 12.86
N VAL A 246 -16.28 5.01 12.60
CA VAL A 246 -14.97 4.93 13.28
C VAL A 246 -14.61 6.17 14.09
N LEU A 247 -15.39 7.24 14.00
CA LEU A 247 -15.23 8.39 14.89
C LEU A 247 -15.74 8.07 16.29
N ALA A 248 -15.08 8.61 17.30
CA ALA A 248 -15.50 8.51 18.69
C ALA A 248 -16.89 9.10 18.92
N PRO A 249 -17.58 8.76 20.03
CA PRO A 249 -18.83 9.41 20.40
C PRO A 249 -18.69 10.94 20.40
N GLY A 250 -19.64 11.62 19.75
CA GLY A 250 -19.55 13.06 19.47
C GLY A 250 -19.12 13.41 18.04
N GLY A 251 -18.70 12.40 17.26
CA GLY A 251 -18.41 12.51 15.82
C GLY A 251 -17.38 13.59 15.48
N TRP A 252 -17.60 14.30 14.38
CA TRP A 252 -16.70 15.34 13.89
C TRP A 252 -16.45 16.46 14.91
N ALA A 253 -17.45 16.86 15.70
CA ALA A 253 -17.29 17.94 16.69
C ALA A 253 -16.30 17.55 17.80
N ALA A 254 -16.37 16.31 18.29
CA ALA A 254 -15.43 15.80 19.29
C ALA A 254 -14.01 15.66 18.68
N TYR A 255 -13.90 15.13 17.48
CA TYR A 255 -12.61 14.96 16.78
C TYR A 255 -11.92 16.32 16.54
N GLN A 256 -12.65 17.35 16.11
CA GLN A 256 -12.09 18.69 15.93
C GLN A 256 -11.56 19.30 17.24
N GLN A 257 -12.18 18.99 18.37
CA GLN A 257 -11.72 19.50 19.66
C GLN A 257 -10.36 18.97 20.08
N GLU A 258 -9.93 17.78 19.60
CA GLU A 258 -8.62 17.23 19.90
C GLU A 258 -7.48 18.14 19.41
N PHE A 259 -7.72 18.92 18.34
CA PHE A 259 -6.74 19.83 17.75
C PHE A 259 -6.78 21.23 18.36
N THR A 260 -7.90 21.64 18.94
CA THR A 260 -8.06 22.97 19.55
C THR A 260 -7.54 23.03 20.98
N ALA A 261 -7.56 21.93 21.70
CA ALA A 261 -7.09 21.85 23.09
C ALA A 261 -5.56 21.87 23.24
N GLN A 262 -4.81 21.96 22.12
CA GLN A 262 -3.36 21.82 22.06
C GLN A 262 -2.65 23.09 21.50
N ASN A 263 -3.40 24.16 21.27
CA ASN A 263 -2.88 25.51 20.95
C ASN A 263 -2.93 26.39 22.24
#